data_a46af858d5e7f06a3ac7adc83210d920
#
_entry.id   a46af858d5e7f06a3ac7adc83210d920
#
_cell.length_a   1.000
_cell.length_b   1.000
_cell.length_c   1.000
_cell.angle_alpha   90.00
_cell.angle_beta   90.00
_cell.angle_gamma   90.00
#
_symmetry.space_group_name_H-M   'P 1'
#
loop_
_entity.id
_entity.type
_entity.pdbx_description
1 polymer ?
#
loop_
_entity_poly.entity_id
_entity_poly.type
_entity_poly.pdbx_seq_one_letter_code
_entity_poly.pdbx_strand_id
1 'polypeptide(L)'
;MHFEPMTRRTFLRAAACGTGALALSACSGQAQTGSDSGKQGEEAKFGSASDKLLTKPLDNGYSSGKHHAVIEVANYGTIEVELNATNTPITVSNFAQLVNDGFYNGLTFHRIISGFMIQGGDPKGDGTGGSQRNIKGEFSSNGVVNAIQHKRGTISMARSNDNNSASSQFFIMHKDTSSLDGSYAAFGNVTSGMEVVDAIAENTPVTDSNGTVAKENQPIITSIKMVD
;
A
#
# COMPACT_ATOMS: atom_id res chain seq x y z
N MET A 1 25.59 1.15 35.50
CA MET A 1 25.19 1.82 34.26
C MET A 1 23.67 1.85 34.24
N HIS A 2 23.10 3.03 34.45
CA HIS A 2 21.65 3.24 34.49
C HIS A 2 21.15 3.42 33.05
N PHE A 3 20.20 2.59 32.64
CA PHE A 3 19.43 2.81 31.40
C PHE A 3 18.18 3.60 31.75
N GLU A 4 18.08 4.82 31.29
CA GLU A 4 16.85 5.60 31.32
C GLU A 4 15.90 5.19 30.18
N PRO A 5 14.58 5.13 30.41
CA PRO A 5 13.60 4.80 29.37
C PRO A 5 13.35 5.99 28.46
N MET A 6 13.53 5.80 27.16
CA MET A 6 13.26 6.78 26.10
C MET A 6 11.75 7.03 25.96
N THR A 7 11.35 8.22 26.31
CA THR A 7 9.98 8.74 26.26
C THR A 7 9.49 8.95 24.83
N ARG A 8 8.23 8.53 24.60
CA ARG A 8 7.42 8.77 23.41
C ARG A 8 7.17 10.27 23.19
N ARG A 9 8.00 10.95 22.45
CA ARG A 9 7.68 12.28 21.86
C ARG A 9 8.70 12.63 20.78
N THR A 10 8.30 12.49 19.51
CA THR A 10 8.68 13.41 18.43
C THR A 10 8.12 12.90 17.09
N PHE A 11 6.87 13.18 16.86
CA PHE A 11 6.28 13.22 15.53
C PHE A 11 5.35 14.43 15.49
N LEU A 12 5.90 15.61 15.34
CA LEU A 12 5.11 16.79 14.92
C LEU A 12 6.06 17.92 14.44
N ARG A 13 5.70 18.42 13.28
CA ARG A 13 5.93 19.78 12.72
C ARG A 13 6.83 19.86 11.50
N ALA A 14 6.18 20.10 10.37
CA ALA A 14 6.49 21.24 9.52
C ALA A 14 5.23 21.60 8.72
N ALA A 15 4.50 22.58 9.23
CA ALA A 15 3.55 23.36 8.45
C ALA A 15 4.17 24.75 8.30
N ALA A 16 4.34 25.23 7.09
CA ALA A 16 4.64 26.63 6.82
C ALA A 16 3.68 27.16 5.78
N CYS A 17 2.88 28.14 6.20
CA CYS A 17 2.01 28.97 5.40
C CYS A 17 2.78 29.84 4.41
N GLY A 18 2.23 30.02 3.21
CA GLY A 18 2.56 31.07 2.28
C GLY A 18 1.31 31.56 1.59
N THR A 19 0.77 32.69 2.05
CA THR A 19 -0.33 33.43 1.43
C THR A 19 0.19 34.29 0.30
N GLY A 20 -0.51 34.34 -0.84
CA GLY A 20 -0.29 35.32 -1.90
C GLY A 20 -1.50 35.39 -2.83
N ALA A 21 -2.21 36.49 -2.77
CA ALA A 21 -3.44 36.77 -3.52
C ALA A 21 -3.19 37.60 -4.81
N LEU A 22 -4.24 37.65 -5.68
CA LEU A 22 -4.52 38.58 -6.81
C LEU A 22 -3.87 38.18 -8.15
N ALA A 23 -4.52 38.25 -9.32
CA ALA A 23 -5.66 39.03 -9.78
C ALA A 23 -6.29 38.41 -11.04
N LEU A 24 -7.53 38.78 -11.27
CA LEU A 24 -8.37 38.52 -12.45
C LEU A 24 -7.80 39.16 -13.74
N SER A 25 -7.91 38.48 -14.88
CA SER A 25 -8.17 39.12 -16.16
C SER A 25 -8.88 38.18 -17.13
N ALA A 26 -10.05 38.58 -17.57
CA ALA A 26 -10.84 37.95 -18.61
C ALA A 26 -10.39 38.45 -19.97
N CYS A 27 -10.26 37.57 -20.97
CA CYS A 27 -10.47 37.94 -22.37
C CYS A 27 -10.94 36.74 -23.17
N SER A 28 -12.05 36.95 -23.82
CA SER A 28 -12.73 36.12 -24.82
C SER A 28 -11.98 36.07 -26.15
N GLY A 29 -12.00 34.89 -26.82
CA GLY A 29 -11.53 34.76 -28.20
C GLY A 29 -11.91 33.43 -28.81
N GLN A 30 -12.67 33.47 -29.88
CA GLN A 30 -13.36 32.41 -30.61
C GLN A 30 -12.46 31.57 -31.51
N ALA A 31 -12.79 30.27 -31.59
CA ALA A 31 -12.72 29.29 -32.68
C ALA A 31 -11.56 29.29 -33.70
N GLN A 32 -10.93 28.09 -33.84
CA GLN A 32 -10.85 27.44 -35.15
C GLN A 32 -10.53 25.95 -35.05
N THR A 33 -11.18 25.18 -35.90
CA THR A 33 -11.20 23.74 -36.15
C THR A 33 -9.84 23.20 -36.61
N GLY A 34 -9.44 22.04 -36.09
CA GLY A 34 -8.37 21.20 -36.63
C GLY A 34 -8.49 19.79 -36.10
N SER A 35 -9.00 18.89 -36.93
CA SER A 35 -9.07 17.46 -36.70
C SER A 35 -7.69 16.85 -36.73
N ASP A 36 -7.29 16.13 -35.65
CA ASP A 36 -6.27 15.10 -35.73
C ASP A 36 -6.62 13.92 -34.84
N SER A 37 -6.68 12.75 -35.46
CA SER A 37 -7.00 11.47 -34.85
C SER A 37 -5.80 10.92 -34.12
N GLY A 38 -5.79 11.04 -32.79
CA GLY A 38 -4.79 10.43 -31.91
C GLY A 38 -5.48 9.58 -30.83
N LYS A 39 -5.17 8.28 -30.82
CA LYS A 39 -5.65 7.23 -29.95
C LYS A 39 -5.94 7.69 -28.53
N GLN A 40 -7.21 7.70 -28.16
CA GLN A 40 -7.66 7.81 -26.78
C GLN A 40 -7.29 6.53 -26.04
N GLY A 41 -6.34 6.62 -25.11
CA GLY A 41 -6.23 5.66 -24.02
C GLY A 41 -7.49 5.82 -23.16
N GLU A 42 -8.19 4.72 -22.92
CA GLU A 42 -9.34 4.69 -22.00
C GLU A 42 -8.85 5.08 -20.61
N GLU A 43 -9.08 6.35 -20.23
CA GLU A 43 -9.05 6.77 -18.84
C GLU A 43 -10.21 6.05 -18.13
N ALA A 44 -9.89 5.11 -17.24
CA ALA A 44 -10.85 4.50 -16.36
C ALA A 44 -11.63 5.60 -15.63
N LYS A 45 -12.93 5.68 -15.85
CA LYS A 45 -13.85 6.63 -15.23
C LYS A 45 -13.93 6.31 -13.73
N PHE A 46 -13.11 6.96 -12.94
CA PHE A 46 -13.28 7.01 -11.48
C PHE A 46 -14.34 8.06 -11.14
N GLY A 47 -15.31 7.63 -10.32
CA GLY A 47 -16.47 8.43 -9.92
C GLY A 47 -16.11 9.70 -9.11
N SER A 48 -17.15 10.43 -8.78
CA SER A 48 -17.17 11.73 -8.08
C SER A 48 -16.34 11.73 -6.76
N ALA A 49 -16.02 12.92 -6.26
CA ALA A 49 -15.25 13.13 -5.01
C ALA A 49 -15.81 12.44 -3.75
N SER A 50 -17.07 11.97 -3.78
CA SER A 50 -17.69 11.15 -2.73
C SER A 50 -17.16 9.71 -2.67
N ASP A 51 -16.48 9.23 -3.73
CA ASP A 51 -16.04 7.84 -3.87
C ASP A 51 -14.59 7.60 -3.43
N LYS A 52 -13.99 8.57 -2.72
CA LYS A 52 -12.60 8.45 -2.27
C LYS A 52 -12.38 7.44 -1.15
N LEU A 53 -13.42 7.04 -0.42
CA LEU A 53 -13.35 6.03 0.63
C LEU A 53 -14.24 4.84 0.30
N LEU A 54 -13.63 3.69 0.06
CA LEU A 54 -14.33 2.42 -0.13
C LEU A 54 -14.74 1.87 1.24
N THR A 55 -16.05 1.79 1.49
CA THR A 55 -16.63 1.28 2.76
C THR A 55 -17.33 -0.07 2.60
N LYS A 56 -17.41 -0.59 1.38
CA LYS A 56 -17.96 -1.90 1.03
C LYS A 56 -17.00 -2.60 0.05
N PRO A 57 -16.96 -3.93 0.01
CA PRO A 57 -16.12 -4.64 -0.96
C PRO A 57 -16.57 -4.32 -2.40
N LEU A 58 -15.62 -4.41 -3.32
CA LEU A 58 -15.89 -4.34 -4.75
C LEU A 58 -16.56 -5.65 -5.23
N ASP A 59 -17.45 -5.51 -6.20
CA ASP A 59 -18.06 -6.66 -6.89
C ASP A 59 -17.17 -7.09 -8.06
N ASN A 60 -16.03 -7.70 -7.73
CA ASN A 60 -15.01 -8.13 -8.70
C ASN A 60 -14.60 -9.62 -8.52
N GLY A 61 -15.39 -10.38 -7.77
CA GLY A 61 -15.14 -11.80 -7.52
C GLY A 61 -14.24 -12.09 -6.32
N TYR A 62 -13.62 -11.07 -5.70
CA TYR A 62 -12.64 -11.23 -4.62
C TYR A 62 -13.14 -10.73 -3.24
N SER A 63 -14.45 -10.65 -3.07
CA SER A 63 -15.06 -10.11 -1.84
C SER A 63 -15.39 -11.17 -0.77
N SER A 64 -15.10 -12.44 -1.02
CA SER A 64 -15.41 -13.54 -0.08
C SER A 64 -14.48 -14.73 -0.29
N GLY A 65 -14.31 -15.56 0.72
CA GLY A 65 -13.50 -16.77 0.62
C GLY A 65 -11.99 -16.51 0.76
N LYS A 66 -11.21 -17.40 0.19
CA LYS A 66 -9.75 -17.31 0.13
C LYS A 66 -9.33 -17.19 -1.33
N HIS A 67 -8.35 -16.35 -1.58
CA HIS A 67 -7.78 -16.10 -2.89
C HIS A 67 -6.27 -16.18 -2.84
N HIS A 68 -5.62 -16.33 -4.00
CA HIS A 68 -4.16 -16.48 -4.05
C HIS A 68 -3.57 -15.42 -4.99
N ALA A 69 -2.42 -14.91 -4.60
CA ALA A 69 -1.65 -14.02 -5.45
C ALA A 69 -0.16 -14.40 -5.44
N VAL A 70 0.49 -14.11 -6.55
CA VAL A 70 1.93 -14.33 -6.75
C VAL A 70 2.60 -12.99 -6.97
N ILE A 71 3.59 -12.67 -6.13
CA ILE A 71 4.41 -11.46 -6.17
C ILE A 71 5.78 -11.85 -6.70
N GLU A 72 6.14 -11.36 -7.88
CA GLU A 72 7.47 -11.55 -8.46
C GLU A 72 8.36 -10.36 -8.13
N VAL A 73 9.53 -10.61 -7.54
CA VAL A 73 10.49 -9.56 -7.17
C VAL A 73 11.79 -9.76 -7.93
N ALA A 74 12.20 -8.73 -8.68
CA ALA A 74 13.39 -8.76 -9.52
C ALA A 74 14.63 -9.15 -8.71
N ASN A 75 15.39 -10.12 -9.20
CA ASN A 75 16.62 -10.64 -8.60
C ASN A 75 16.46 -11.38 -7.24
N TYR A 76 15.24 -11.47 -6.70
CA TYR A 76 14.99 -12.14 -5.43
C TYR A 76 14.15 -13.41 -5.58
N GLY A 77 13.16 -13.42 -6.46
CA GLY A 77 12.28 -14.56 -6.70
C GLY A 77 10.82 -14.26 -6.48
N THR A 78 10.07 -15.29 -6.08
CA THR A 78 8.61 -15.27 -6.02
C THR A 78 8.12 -15.45 -4.59
N ILE A 79 7.11 -14.67 -4.20
CA ILE A 79 6.39 -14.78 -2.93
C ILE A 79 4.94 -15.13 -3.27
N GLU A 80 4.43 -16.24 -2.76
CA GLU A 80 3.03 -16.64 -2.90
C GLU A 80 2.27 -16.30 -1.62
N VAL A 81 1.07 -15.73 -1.77
CA VAL A 81 0.23 -15.33 -0.63
C VAL A 81 -1.18 -15.86 -0.77
N GLU A 82 -1.75 -16.35 0.34
CA GLU A 82 -3.17 -16.61 0.48
C GLU A 82 -3.83 -15.38 1.13
N LEU A 83 -4.85 -14.84 0.49
CA LEU A 83 -5.61 -13.68 0.91
C LEU A 83 -6.96 -14.12 1.50
N ASN A 84 -7.39 -13.53 2.61
CA ASN A 84 -8.59 -13.94 3.35
C ASN A 84 -9.69 -12.88 3.24
N ALA A 85 -10.50 -12.93 2.18
CA ALA A 85 -11.62 -12.04 1.96
C ALA A 85 -12.80 -12.31 2.92
N THR A 86 -12.86 -13.45 3.60
CA THR A 86 -13.84 -13.68 4.66
C THR A 86 -13.66 -12.74 5.84
N ASN A 87 -12.40 -12.43 6.20
CA ASN A 87 -12.08 -11.53 7.31
C ASN A 87 -11.96 -10.08 6.85
N THR A 88 -11.50 -9.84 5.62
CA THR A 88 -11.17 -8.51 5.11
C THR A 88 -11.63 -8.33 3.67
N PRO A 89 -12.95 -8.37 3.41
CA PRO A 89 -13.51 -8.32 2.06
C PRO A 89 -13.20 -7.02 1.31
N ILE A 90 -13.19 -5.88 2.00
CA ILE A 90 -12.89 -4.58 1.38
C ILE A 90 -11.42 -4.54 0.95
N THR A 91 -10.53 -4.95 1.85
CA THR A 91 -9.08 -4.94 1.62
C THR A 91 -8.70 -5.89 0.47
N VAL A 92 -9.19 -7.14 0.51
CA VAL A 92 -8.85 -8.14 -0.52
C VAL A 92 -9.41 -7.74 -1.88
N SER A 93 -10.68 -7.30 -1.96
CA SER A 93 -11.26 -6.88 -3.24
C SER A 93 -10.57 -5.65 -3.82
N ASN A 94 -10.15 -4.68 -2.98
CA ASN A 94 -9.37 -3.53 -3.44
C ASN A 94 -7.96 -3.94 -3.90
N PHE A 95 -7.27 -4.79 -3.12
CA PHE A 95 -5.96 -5.29 -3.50
C PHE A 95 -6.00 -6.05 -4.83
N ALA A 96 -6.94 -6.97 -4.99
CA ALA A 96 -7.15 -7.74 -6.21
C ALA A 96 -7.47 -6.85 -7.42
N GLN A 97 -8.28 -5.79 -7.23
CA GLN A 97 -8.54 -4.81 -8.29
C GLN A 97 -7.26 -4.12 -8.74
N LEU A 98 -6.44 -3.63 -7.79
CA LEU A 98 -5.17 -2.98 -8.10
C LEU A 98 -4.18 -3.95 -8.79
N VAL A 99 -4.18 -5.22 -8.39
CA VAL A 99 -3.39 -6.28 -9.04
C VAL A 99 -3.84 -6.46 -10.49
N ASN A 100 -5.14 -6.62 -10.73
CA ASN A 100 -5.70 -6.83 -12.07
C ASN A 100 -5.51 -5.62 -12.98
N ASP A 101 -5.49 -4.41 -12.42
CA ASP A 101 -5.17 -3.17 -13.12
C ASP A 101 -3.66 -3.01 -13.40
N GLY A 102 -2.82 -3.93 -12.95
CA GLY A 102 -1.35 -3.85 -13.08
C GLY A 102 -0.70 -2.75 -12.26
N PHE A 103 -1.43 -2.18 -11.28
CA PHE A 103 -0.97 -1.03 -10.48
C PHE A 103 0.36 -1.26 -9.80
N TYR A 104 0.62 -2.48 -9.33
CA TYR A 104 1.83 -2.80 -8.57
C TYR A 104 3.06 -3.08 -9.44
N ASN A 105 2.89 -3.24 -10.75
CA ASN A 105 3.99 -3.60 -11.65
C ASN A 105 5.01 -2.45 -11.73
N GLY A 106 6.27 -2.76 -11.43
CA GLY A 106 7.35 -1.78 -11.38
C GLY A 106 7.42 -0.96 -10.07
N LEU A 107 6.49 -1.15 -9.13
CA LEU A 107 6.60 -0.55 -7.80
C LEU A 107 7.67 -1.27 -6.97
N THR A 108 7.99 -0.71 -5.80
CA THR A 108 9.15 -1.16 -5.03
C THR A 108 8.81 -1.41 -3.56
N PHE A 109 9.71 -2.13 -2.89
CA PHE A 109 9.80 -2.13 -1.43
C PHE A 109 10.68 -0.96 -0.99
N HIS A 110 10.06 0.13 -0.55
CA HIS A 110 10.72 1.40 -0.24
C HIS A 110 11.13 1.54 1.24
N ARG A 111 10.58 0.67 2.11
CA ARG A 111 10.88 0.66 3.53
C ARG A 111 11.06 -0.78 4.03
N ILE A 112 12.21 -1.06 4.63
CA ILE A 112 12.61 -2.40 5.04
C ILE A 112 13.24 -2.33 6.43
N ILE A 113 12.71 -3.11 7.38
CA ILE A 113 13.31 -3.24 8.72
C ILE A 113 13.49 -4.73 9.01
N SER A 114 14.73 -5.19 8.98
CA SER A 114 15.06 -6.56 9.35
C SER A 114 14.59 -6.87 10.78
N GLY A 115 14.00 -8.04 10.98
CA GLY A 115 13.36 -8.40 12.24
C GLY A 115 12.00 -7.75 12.47
N PHE A 116 11.43 -7.06 11.46
CA PHE A 116 10.09 -6.47 11.54
C PHE A 116 9.27 -6.73 10.27
N MET A 117 9.49 -5.98 9.18
CA MET A 117 8.71 -6.10 7.95
C MET A 117 9.42 -5.55 6.71
N ILE A 118 8.90 -5.89 5.52
CA ILE A 118 9.19 -5.23 4.25
C ILE A 118 7.91 -4.54 3.76
N GLN A 119 7.96 -3.24 3.38
CA GLN A 119 6.81 -2.43 2.98
C GLN A 119 6.99 -1.90 1.56
N GLY A 120 5.95 -2.05 0.74
CA GLY A 120 5.92 -1.62 -0.65
C GLY A 120 4.54 -1.15 -1.11
N GLY A 121 4.34 -1.07 -2.45
CA GLY A 121 3.05 -0.70 -3.04
C GLY A 121 2.78 0.82 -3.08
N ASP A 122 3.84 1.62 -2.95
CA ASP A 122 3.80 3.08 -3.11
C ASP A 122 4.27 3.49 -4.50
N PRO A 123 3.43 4.15 -5.34
CA PRO A 123 3.84 4.60 -6.68
C PRO A 123 4.93 5.67 -6.67
N LYS A 124 5.15 6.37 -5.56
CA LYS A 124 6.25 7.34 -5.41
C LYS A 124 7.54 6.69 -4.89
N GLY A 125 7.42 5.56 -4.17
CA GLY A 125 8.55 4.86 -3.56
C GLY A 125 9.23 5.63 -2.42
N ASP A 126 8.49 6.52 -1.73
CA ASP A 126 8.99 7.34 -0.61
C ASP A 126 8.10 7.24 0.66
N GLY A 127 7.06 6.42 0.60
CA GLY A 127 6.08 6.22 1.68
C GLY A 127 4.93 7.22 1.69
N THR A 128 4.91 8.21 0.78
CA THR A 128 3.88 9.28 0.75
C THR A 128 2.80 9.09 -0.30
N GLY A 129 2.98 8.12 -1.21
CA GLY A 129 2.04 7.83 -2.28
C GLY A 129 1.02 6.76 -1.91
N GLY A 130 0.13 6.49 -2.88
CA GLY A 130 -0.90 5.47 -2.77
C GLY A 130 -1.80 5.47 -4.00
N SER A 131 -2.78 4.58 -4.03
CA SER A 131 -3.82 4.60 -5.06
C SER A 131 -4.77 5.78 -4.84
N GLN A 132 -5.62 6.06 -5.83
CA GLN A 132 -6.54 7.22 -5.81
C GLN A 132 -7.64 7.11 -4.74
N ARG A 133 -7.89 5.90 -4.22
CA ARG A 133 -8.98 5.61 -3.30
C ARG A 133 -8.45 5.00 -2.01
N ASN A 134 -8.92 5.52 -0.89
CA ASN A 134 -8.72 4.93 0.43
C ASN A 134 -9.73 3.82 0.68
N ILE A 135 -9.43 2.95 1.62
CA ILE A 135 -10.32 1.88 2.07
C ILE A 135 -10.61 1.99 3.55
N LYS A 136 -11.81 1.58 3.97
CA LYS A 136 -12.13 1.41 5.39
C LYS A 136 -11.17 0.40 6.00
N GLY A 137 -10.53 0.75 7.10
CA GLY A 137 -9.62 -0.16 7.81
C GLY A 137 -10.39 -1.31 8.48
N GLU A 138 -10.06 -2.54 8.11
CA GLU A 138 -10.70 -3.75 8.61
C GLU A 138 -9.89 -4.37 9.77
N PHE A 139 -9.99 -3.72 10.94
CA PHE A 139 -9.33 -4.15 12.18
C PHE A 139 -10.14 -3.70 13.42
N SER A 140 -9.89 -4.31 14.58
CA SER A 140 -10.77 -4.20 15.74
C SER A 140 -10.85 -2.81 16.35
N SER A 141 -9.77 -2.02 16.37
CA SER A 141 -9.82 -0.62 16.84
C SER A 141 -10.60 0.31 15.90
N ASN A 142 -10.97 -0.14 14.71
CA ASN A 142 -11.87 0.54 13.77
C ASN A 142 -13.27 -0.11 13.68
N GLY A 143 -13.63 -0.95 14.66
CA GLY A 143 -14.93 -1.57 14.77
C GLY A 143 -15.18 -2.74 13.80
N VAL A 144 -14.13 -3.34 13.23
CA VAL A 144 -14.23 -4.51 12.35
C VAL A 144 -13.49 -5.69 12.99
N VAL A 145 -14.17 -6.82 13.17
CA VAL A 145 -13.54 -8.03 13.68
C VAL A 145 -12.56 -8.58 12.65
N ASN A 146 -11.29 -8.65 13.01
CA ASN A 146 -10.25 -9.29 12.22
C ASN A 146 -9.36 -10.11 13.15
N ALA A 147 -9.40 -11.43 12.98
CA ALA A 147 -8.69 -12.38 13.84
C ALA A 147 -7.29 -12.73 13.32
N ILE A 148 -6.86 -12.19 12.18
CA ILE A 148 -5.54 -12.46 11.61
C ILE A 148 -4.50 -11.72 12.45
N GLN A 149 -3.55 -12.47 13.02
CA GLN A 149 -2.46 -11.95 13.82
C GLN A 149 -1.26 -11.57 12.93
N HIS A 150 -0.48 -10.56 13.34
CA HIS A 150 0.75 -10.20 12.66
C HIS A 150 1.90 -11.14 13.04
N LYS A 151 1.83 -12.35 12.50
CA LYS A 151 2.89 -13.37 12.56
C LYS A 151 3.83 -13.22 11.37
N ARG A 152 5.00 -13.84 11.45
CA ARG A 152 5.91 -13.96 10.30
C ARG A 152 5.14 -14.47 9.07
N GLY A 153 5.28 -13.76 7.94
CA GLY A 153 4.60 -14.05 6.70
C GLY A 153 3.23 -13.38 6.54
N THR A 154 2.66 -12.76 7.59
CA THR A 154 1.39 -12.03 7.45
C THR A 154 1.56 -10.84 6.51
N ILE A 155 0.65 -10.69 5.52
CA ILE A 155 0.53 -9.50 4.70
C ILE A 155 -0.56 -8.59 5.27
N SER A 156 -0.29 -7.29 5.38
CA SER A 156 -1.16 -6.31 6.03
C SER A 156 -1.08 -4.95 5.33
N MET A 157 -2.14 -4.13 5.43
CA MET A 157 -2.16 -2.79 4.83
C MET A 157 -1.42 -1.78 5.68
N ALA A 158 -0.55 -1.01 5.04
CA ALA A 158 0.01 0.19 5.63
C ALA A 158 -1.02 1.33 5.62
N ARG A 159 -0.92 2.25 6.58
CA ARG A 159 -1.81 3.41 6.72
C ARG A 159 -1.12 4.57 7.44
N SER A 160 -1.70 5.76 7.34
CA SER A 160 -1.36 6.92 8.17
C SER A 160 -2.05 6.84 9.55
N ASN A 161 -2.12 7.93 10.29
CA ASN A 161 -2.81 7.98 11.59
C ASN A 161 -4.34 7.77 11.48
N ASP A 162 -4.96 8.14 10.36
CA ASP A 162 -6.37 7.87 10.11
C ASP A 162 -6.59 6.37 9.86
N ASN A 163 -7.55 5.79 10.56
CA ASN A 163 -7.91 4.38 10.44
C ASN A 163 -8.38 3.98 9.03
N ASN A 164 -8.89 4.92 8.25
CA ASN A 164 -9.43 4.72 6.91
C ASN A 164 -8.52 5.30 5.81
N SER A 165 -7.22 5.44 6.07
CA SER A 165 -6.25 6.01 5.13
C SER A 165 -5.46 4.99 4.32
N ALA A 166 -5.64 3.69 4.55
CA ALA A 166 -5.03 2.66 3.72
C ALA A 166 -5.52 2.77 2.27
N SER A 167 -4.66 2.52 1.30
CA SER A 167 -5.00 2.57 -0.13
C SER A 167 -4.35 1.44 -0.93
N SER A 168 -3.05 1.52 -1.23
CA SER A 168 -2.29 0.51 -1.98
C SER A 168 -1.07 -0.01 -1.25
N GLN A 169 -0.49 0.75 -0.30
CA GLN A 169 0.70 0.30 0.40
C GLN A 169 0.41 -0.89 1.31
N PHE A 170 1.25 -1.91 1.24
CA PHE A 170 1.17 -3.11 2.07
C PHE A 170 2.54 -3.45 2.66
N PHE A 171 2.55 -4.28 3.69
CA PHE A 171 3.78 -4.83 4.23
C PHE A 171 3.65 -6.34 4.49
N ILE A 172 4.78 -7.04 4.42
CA ILE A 172 4.88 -8.45 4.77
C ILE A 172 5.76 -8.57 6.02
N MET A 173 5.26 -9.28 7.02
CA MET A 173 5.95 -9.46 8.30
C MET A 173 7.16 -10.37 8.13
N HIS A 174 8.36 -9.85 8.46
CA HIS A 174 9.57 -10.66 8.58
C HIS A 174 9.64 -11.38 9.93
N LYS A 175 9.02 -10.82 10.99
CA LYS A 175 8.96 -11.41 12.33
C LYS A 175 7.62 -11.11 12.99
N ASP A 176 7.23 -11.98 13.95
CA ASP A 176 6.02 -11.80 14.77
C ASP A 176 6.01 -10.45 15.49
N THR A 177 4.89 -9.72 15.39
CA THR A 177 4.74 -8.41 16.02
C THR A 177 3.31 -8.18 16.48
N SER A 178 2.93 -8.75 17.61
CA SER A 178 1.56 -8.70 18.15
C SER A 178 1.07 -7.29 18.51
N SER A 179 1.96 -6.30 18.63
CA SER A 179 1.58 -4.90 18.88
C SER A 179 0.81 -4.25 17.71
N LEU A 180 0.83 -4.87 16.53
CA LEU A 180 0.06 -4.43 15.37
C LEU A 180 -1.36 -5.01 15.33
N ASP A 181 -1.61 -6.08 16.10
CA ASP A 181 -2.90 -6.76 16.13
C ASP A 181 -4.01 -5.78 16.56
N GLY A 182 -5.12 -5.82 15.83
CA GLY A 182 -6.23 -4.94 16.06
C GLY A 182 -6.04 -3.47 15.65
N SER A 183 -4.88 -3.09 15.12
CA SER A 183 -4.57 -1.72 14.69
C SER A 183 -4.27 -1.59 13.21
N TYR A 184 -4.02 -2.71 12.51
CA TYR A 184 -3.78 -2.79 11.08
C TYR A 184 -4.61 -3.90 10.45
N ALA A 185 -4.97 -3.73 9.17
CA ALA A 185 -5.74 -4.70 8.41
C ALA A 185 -4.83 -5.81 7.85
N ALA A 186 -4.53 -6.82 8.67
CA ALA A 186 -3.93 -8.06 8.18
C ALA A 186 -4.94 -8.77 7.27
N PHE A 187 -4.55 -9.13 6.05
CA PHE A 187 -5.50 -9.64 5.05
C PHE A 187 -5.05 -10.94 4.37
N GLY A 188 -3.93 -11.54 4.80
CA GLY A 188 -3.45 -12.80 4.27
C GLY A 188 -2.13 -13.23 4.87
N ASN A 189 -1.59 -14.32 4.32
CA ASN A 189 -0.30 -14.87 4.75
C ASN A 189 0.50 -15.39 3.55
N VAL A 190 1.81 -15.30 3.63
CA VAL A 190 2.74 -15.98 2.70
C VAL A 190 2.59 -17.48 2.87
N THR A 191 2.40 -18.18 1.77
CA THR A 191 2.29 -19.65 1.69
C THR A 191 3.57 -20.28 1.14
N SER A 192 4.34 -19.51 0.34
CA SER A 192 5.63 -19.94 -0.21
C SER A 192 6.50 -18.68 -0.46
N GLY A 193 7.83 -18.82 -0.44
CA GLY A 193 8.74 -17.72 -0.73
C GLY A 193 9.10 -16.84 0.48
N MET A 194 8.99 -17.33 1.72
CA MET A 194 9.46 -16.58 2.88
C MET A 194 10.97 -16.34 2.87
N GLU A 195 11.74 -17.20 2.22
CA GLU A 195 13.17 -17.00 1.97
C GLU A 195 13.47 -15.79 1.08
N VAL A 196 12.53 -15.42 0.19
CA VAL A 196 12.60 -14.19 -0.61
C VAL A 196 12.39 -12.97 0.28
N VAL A 197 11.42 -13.03 1.20
CA VAL A 197 11.19 -11.96 2.19
C VAL A 197 12.42 -11.77 3.08
N ASP A 198 13.04 -12.87 3.53
CA ASP A 198 14.26 -12.84 4.32
C ASP A 198 15.43 -12.21 3.55
N ALA A 199 15.65 -12.66 2.31
CA ALA A 199 16.71 -12.14 1.46
C ALA A 199 16.55 -10.62 1.22
N ILE A 200 15.32 -10.14 1.00
CA ILE A 200 15.03 -8.72 0.87
C ILE A 200 15.32 -7.99 2.19
N ALA A 201 14.85 -8.53 3.32
CA ALA A 201 14.97 -7.89 4.63
C ALA A 201 16.42 -7.83 5.14
N GLU A 202 17.25 -8.79 4.78
CA GLU A 202 18.61 -8.94 5.30
C GLU A 202 19.68 -8.32 4.38
N ASN A 203 19.43 -8.30 3.06
CA ASN A 203 20.46 -7.88 2.09
C ASN A 203 20.22 -6.49 1.49
N THR A 204 19.05 -5.87 1.70
CA THR A 204 18.79 -4.53 1.17
C THR A 204 19.38 -3.46 2.09
N PRO A 205 20.31 -2.60 1.61
CA PRO A 205 20.85 -1.53 2.43
C PRO A 205 19.79 -0.46 2.72
N VAL A 206 19.70 -0.05 3.99
CA VAL A 206 18.80 1.02 4.45
C VAL A 206 19.60 2.26 4.83
N THR A 207 19.02 3.44 4.70
CA THR A 207 19.68 4.73 4.94
C THR A 207 19.51 5.26 6.36
N ASP A 208 18.53 4.73 7.09
CA ASP A 208 18.23 5.16 8.46
C ASP A 208 17.59 4.03 9.29
N SER A 209 17.40 4.30 10.58
CA SER A 209 16.78 3.37 11.52
C SER A 209 15.28 3.15 11.29
N ASN A 210 14.63 3.99 10.48
CA ASN A 210 13.24 3.81 10.06
C ASN A 210 13.12 2.81 8.89
N GLY A 211 14.25 2.37 8.34
CA GLY A 211 14.30 1.38 7.25
C GLY A 211 14.09 1.98 5.87
N THR A 212 14.33 3.27 5.69
CA THR A 212 14.24 3.91 4.38
C THR A 212 15.27 3.30 3.43
N VAL A 213 14.83 2.90 2.23
CA VAL A 213 15.69 2.35 1.18
C VAL A 213 15.94 3.42 0.13
N ALA A 214 17.22 3.70 -0.19
CA ALA A 214 17.57 4.60 -1.28
C ALA A 214 16.98 4.07 -2.60
N LYS A 215 16.46 4.97 -3.45
CA LYS A 215 15.65 4.62 -4.61
C LYS A 215 16.32 3.63 -5.55
N GLU A 216 17.63 3.76 -5.74
CA GLU A 216 18.45 2.88 -6.56
C GLU A 216 18.62 1.46 -5.99
N ASN A 217 18.37 1.27 -4.70
CA ASN A 217 18.51 0.01 -3.98
C ASN A 217 17.15 -0.66 -3.67
N GLN A 218 16.03 -0.03 -4.03
CA GLN A 218 14.71 -0.57 -3.73
C GLN A 218 14.43 -1.83 -4.53
N PRO A 219 14.12 -2.99 -3.89
CA PRO A 219 13.69 -4.20 -4.59
C PRO A 219 12.44 -3.92 -5.42
N ILE A 220 12.46 -4.31 -6.71
CA ILE A 220 11.39 -4.01 -7.66
C ILE A 220 10.40 -5.17 -7.72
N ILE A 221 9.12 -4.88 -7.54
CA ILE A 221 8.01 -5.79 -7.81
C ILE A 221 7.81 -5.81 -9.32
N THR A 222 8.25 -6.88 -10.01
CA THR A 222 8.08 -6.99 -11.46
C THR A 222 6.63 -7.21 -11.84
N SER A 223 5.91 -7.99 -11.05
CA SER A 223 4.47 -8.18 -11.20
C SER A 223 3.83 -8.70 -9.92
N ILE A 224 2.54 -8.42 -9.75
CA ILE A 224 1.65 -9.18 -8.88
C ILE A 224 0.52 -9.71 -9.74
N LYS A 225 0.14 -10.97 -9.54
CA LYS A 225 -0.95 -11.64 -10.28
C LYS A 225 -1.86 -12.38 -9.32
N MET A 226 -3.19 -12.24 -9.48
CA MET A 226 -4.15 -13.16 -8.90
C MET A 226 -4.07 -14.48 -9.68
N VAL A 227 -4.17 -15.64 -9.01
CA VAL A 227 -3.93 -16.98 -9.62
C VAL A 227 -5.06 -17.97 -9.39
N ASP A 228 -6.24 -17.49 -8.96
CA ASP A 228 -7.50 -18.25 -8.80
C ASP A 228 -8.65 -17.63 -9.57
#